data_2b55484c10c51bf231d32fb3e7643fce
#
_entry.id   2b55484c10c51bf231d32fb3e7643fce
#
_cell.length_a   1.000
_cell.length_b   1.000
_cell.length_c   1.000
_cell.angle_alpha   90.00
_cell.angle_beta   90.00
_cell.angle_gamma   90.00
#
_symmetry.space_group_name_H-M   'P 1'
#
loop_
_entity.id
_entity.type
_entity.pdbx_description
1 polymer ?
#
loop_
_entity_poly.entity_id
_entity_poly.type
_entity_poly.pdbx_seq_one_letter_code
_entity_poly.pdbx_strand_id
1 'polypeptide(L)'
;PVLVVDDGSGPAYAPVFAALAEMGCTVLTHEQNRGKGAALKTALRWYGAHEDGCAGIVTADCDGQHTVKDVRRVCEAMEACPGTLVLGCRDFGPGTPARSATGNRVTSAAMRVLYNIDLKDTQTGLRGIPNGMHGDLLEVRGERYEYELNMLIYAKQRSIPYTIVPIETVYFNNNEGSHYRTVADSARIIHQLGSGLVQYAMSAGLSVVVDVFVYCVLVKWLLLGLPLAPRLFFAAVIARTLSSVVNYTCNRRLPYVQNKKIGPTVAKYYCLWLAQLMLSFVGVWAACTGLHMDDMLAKLLVDALLAVASYQVQL
;
A
#
# COMPACT_ATOMS: atom_id res chain seq x y z
N PRO A 1 24.86 16.04 8.74
CA PRO A 1 24.00 17.14 9.18
C PRO A 1 22.71 16.61 9.79
N VAL A 2 22.09 17.38 10.71
CA VAL A 2 20.79 17.05 11.30
C VAL A 2 19.78 18.09 10.84
N LEU A 3 18.69 17.61 10.25
CA LEU A 3 17.54 18.42 9.83
C LEU A 3 16.37 18.12 10.75
N VAL A 4 15.77 19.17 11.29
CA VAL A 4 14.56 19.10 12.12
C VAL A 4 13.43 19.83 11.41
N VAL A 5 12.27 19.20 11.31
CA VAL A 5 11.06 19.81 10.77
C VAL A 5 10.05 20.01 11.90
N ASP A 6 9.79 21.25 12.23
CA ASP A 6 8.71 21.64 13.13
C ASP A 6 7.39 21.74 12.36
N ASP A 7 6.49 20.80 12.59
CA ASP A 7 5.19 20.76 11.91
C ASP A 7 4.13 21.61 12.63
N GLY A 8 4.48 22.88 12.91
CA GLY A 8 3.57 23.84 13.50
C GLY A 8 3.27 23.58 14.98
N SER A 9 4.30 23.32 15.78
CA SER A 9 4.17 23.05 17.23
C SER A 9 3.71 24.29 18.03
N GLY A 10 3.86 25.46 17.45
CA GLY A 10 3.43 26.73 18.04
C GLY A 10 4.46 27.41 18.95
N PRO A 11 4.15 28.64 19.43
CA PRO A 11 5.11 29.50 20.10
C PRO A 11 5.72 28.94 21.39
N ALA A 12 4.99 28.06 22.07
CA ALA A 12 5.47 27.44 23.32
C ALA A 12 6.74 26.56 23.09
N TYR A 13 6.92 26.04 21.89
CA TYR A 13 8.06 25.19 21.53
C TYR A 13 9.19 25.96 20.82
N ALA A 14 9.01 27.23 20.50
CA ALA A 14 10.02 28.03 19.82
C ALA A 14 11.40 28.01 20.53
N PRO A 15 11.51 28.05 21.86
CA PRO A 15 12.81 27.96 22.55
C PRO A 15 13.52 26.60 22.30
N VAL A 16 12.78 25.51 22.14
CA VAL A 16 13.37 24.20 21.86
C VAL A 16 14.01 24.20 20.47
N PHE A 17 13.31 24.72 19.47
CA PHE A 17 13.83 24.79 18.10
C PHE A 17 14.98 25.79 17.97
N ALA A 18 14.95 26.87 18.73
CA ALA A 18 16.09 27.82 18.79
C ALA A 18 17.35 27.14 19.35
N ALA A 19 17.21 26.40 20.45
CA ALA A 19 18.32 25.63 21.02
C ALA A 19 18.88 24.59 20.04
N LEU A 20 18.04 23.89 19.29
CA LEU A 20 18.47 22.96 18.25
C LEU A 20 19.25 23.66 17.13
N ALA A 21 18.82 24.84 16.71
CA ALA A 21 19.54 25.64 15.72
C ALA A 21 20.91 26.11 16.25
N GLU A 22 21.00 26.51 17.52
CA GLU A 22 22.29 26.86 18.18
C GLU A 22 23.24 25.64 18.25
N MET A 23 22.70 24.42 18.36
CA MET A 23 23.47 23.18 18.30
C MET A 23 23.94 22.81 16.88
N GLY A 24 23.62 23.61 15.86
CA GLY A 24 24.01 23.41 14.47
C GLY A 24 23.02 22.57 13.65
N CYS A 25 21.81 22.33 14.16
CA CYS A 25 20.75 21.69 13.39
C CYS A 25 20.12 22.69 12.40
N THR A 26 19.77 22.21 11.21
CA THR A 26 18.89 22.98 10.32
C THR A 26 17.45 22.79 10.78
N VAL A 27 16.73 23.88 11.06
CA VAL A 27 15.33 23.83 11.49
C VAL A 27 14.44 24.44 10.41
N LEU A 28 13.44 23.68 9.97
CA LEU A 28 12.39 24.11 9.04
C LEU A 28 11.05 24.12 9.79
N THR A 29 10.31 25.21 9.73
CA THR A 29 9.04 25.38 10.47
C THR A 29 7.87 25.56 9.52
N HIS A 30 6.80 24.79 9.71
CA HIS A 30 5.51 25.00 9.07
C HIS A 30 4.70 26.03 9.89
N GLU A 31 3.97 26.93 9.24
CA GLU A 31 3.08 27.89 9.90
C GLU A 31 1.97 27.21 10.71
N GLN A 32 1.55 26.02 10.28
CA GLN A 32 0.51 25.22 10.93
C GLN A 32 0.78 23.73 10.74
N ASN A 33 0.20 22.90 11.61
CA ASN A 33 0.31 21.45 11.51
C ASN A 33 -0.28 20.91 10.20
N ARG A 34 0.57 20.34 9.36
CA ARG A 34 0.24 19.74 8.07
C ARG A 34 0.22 18.21 8.12
N GLY A 35 0.86 17.65 9.13
CA GLY A 35 0.98 16.23 9.38
C GLY A 35 2.34 15.64 9.07
N LYS A 36 2.61 14.46 9.67
CA LYS A 36 3.91 13.78 9.60
C LYS A 36 4.40 13.56 8.16
N GLY A 37 3.53 13.14 7.26
CA GLY A 37 3.88 12.95 5.85
C GLY A 37 4.30 14.25 5.16
N ALA A 38 3.64 15.38 5.47
CA ALA A 38 4.01 16.69 4.96
C ALA A 38 5.38 17.12 5.49
N ALA A 39 5.66 16.88 6.78
CA ALA A 39 6.96 17.15 7.38
C ALA A 39 8.08 16.32 6.72
N LEU A 40 7.84 15.02 6.50
CA LEU A 40 8.77 14.15 5.78
C LEU A 40 9.03 14.64 4.35
N LYS A 41 7.98 15.04 3.62
CA LYS A 41 8.15 15.61 2.26
C LYS A 41 8.94 16.92 2.28
N THR A 42 8.77 17.75 3.31
CA THR A 42 9.58 18.97 3.48
C THR A 42 11.04 18.63 3.69
N ALA A 43 11.35 17.63 4.52
CA ALA A 43 12.71 17.14 4.71
C ALA A 43 13.30 16.57 3.41
N LEU A 44 12.54 15.79 2.66
CA LEU A 44 12.98 15.22 1.38
C LEU A 44 13.25 16.28 0.30
N ARG A 45 12.44 17.36 0.23
CA ARG A 45 12.70 18.50 -0.67
C ARG A 45 13.98 19.21 -0.30
N TRP A 46 14.17 19.46 0.99
CA TRP A 46 15.39 20.12 1.49
C TRP A 46 16.62 19.26 1.17
N TYR A 47 16.53 17.94 1.43
CA TYR A 47 17.59 17.01 1.13
C TYR A 47 17.95 17.03 -0.37
N GLY A 48 16.98 16.91 -1.27
CA GLY A 48 17.23 16.94 -2.72
C GLY A 48 17.85 18.24 -3.24
N ALA A 49 17.67 19.36 -2.52
CA ALA A 49 18.31 20.63 -2.85
C ALA A 49 19.75 20.77 -2.27
N HIS A 50 20.13 19.89 -1.34
CA HIS A 50 21.41 19.98 -0.59
C HIS A 50 22.18 18.65 -0.65
N GLU A 51 21.90 17.80 -1.65
CA GLU A 51 22.66 16.55 -1.87
C GLU A 51 24.14 16.85 -2.08
N ASP A 52 24.99 16.32 -1.22
CA ASP A 52 26.45 16.47 -1.24
C ASP A 52 27.16 15.10 -1.20
N GLY A 53 26.64 14.12 -1.91
CA GLY A 53 27.22 12.79 -2.01
C GLY A 53 26.87 11.84 -0.86
N CYS A 54 25.87 12.17 -0.03
CA CYS A 54 25.36 11.30 0.99
C CYS A 54 24.71 10.02 0.40
N ALA A 55 24.78 8.91 1.13
CA ALA A 55 24.15 7.65 0.74
C ALA A 55 22.60 7.71 0.75
N GLY A 56 22.03 8.68 1.45
CA GLY A 56 20.61 8.90 1.60
C GLY A 56 20.26 9.68 2.87
N ILE A 57 19.01 9.61 3.29
CA ILE A 57 18.50 10.28 4.48
C ILE A 57 17.93 9.27 5.47
N VAL A 58 18.23 9.44 6.76
CA VAL A 58 17.60 8.68 7.84
C VAL A 58 16.56 9.55 8.53
N THR A 59 15.34 9.06 8.61
CA THR A 59 14.23 9.71 9.33
C THR A 59 14.07 9.07 10.70
N ALA A 60 13.72 9.88 11.71
CA ALA A 60 13.40 9.42 13.05
C ALA A 60 12.32 10.32 13.66
N ASP A 61 11.45 9.75 14.51
CA ASP A 61 10.50 10.51 15.28
C ASP A 61 11.18 11.20 16.46
N CYS A 62 10.75 12.42 16.78
CA CYS A 62 11.32 13.23 17.87
C CYS A 62 10.61 13.00 19.22
N ASP A 63 9.93 11.87 19.41
CA ASP A 63 9.24 11.51 20.64
C ASP A 63 10.09 10.73 21.66
N GLY A 64 11.38 10.55 21.34
CA GLY A 64 12.34 9.84 22.17
C GLY A 64 12.25 8.31 22.06
N GLN A 65 11.37 7.75 21.24
CA GLN A 65 11.24 6.29 21.11
C GLN A 65 12.37 5.66 20.28
N HIS A 66 13.14 6.45 19.54
CA HIS A 66 14.30 6.00 18.76
C HIS A 66 15.60 6.34 19.47
N THR A 67 16.35 5.34 19.88
CA THR A 67 17.65 5.55 20.53
C THR A 67 18.71 5.98 19.52
N VAL A 68 19.69 6.77 19.96
CA VAL A 68 20.84 7.16 19.13
C VAL A 68 21.59 5.94 18.58
N LYS A 69 21.66 4.88 19.36
CA LYS A 69 22.26 3.60 18.96
C LYS A 69 21.54 3.00 17.76
N ASP A 70 20.20 2.99 17.78
CA ASP A 70 19.40 2.42 16.69
C ASP A 70 19.44 3.28 15.45
N VAL A 71 19.44 4.63 15.60
CA VAL A 71 19.63 5.54 14.47
C VAL A 71 20.97 5.28 13.79
N ARG A 72 22.06 5.10 14.54
CA ARG A 72 23.40 4.75 13.99
C ARG A 72 23.37 3.42 13.24
N ARG A 73 22.73 2.38 13.80
CA ARG A 73 22.62 1.07 13.15
C ARG A 73 21.86 1.15 11.82
N VAL A 74 20.84 2.00 11.73
CA VAL A 74 20.13 2.24 10.48
C VAL A 74 21.00 3.00 9.47
N CYS A 75 21.80 3.99 9.91
CA CYS A 75 22.79 4.65 9.05
C CYS A 75 23.83 3.66 8.50
N GLU A 76 24.45 2.85 9.37
CA GLU A 76 25.43 1.83 8.99
C GLU A 76 24.84 0.80 8.01
N ALA A 77 23.60 0.36 8.24
CA ALA A 77 22.90 -0.56 7.33
C ALA A 77 22.61 0.08 5.96
N MET A 78 22.30 1.38 5.92
CA MET A 78 22.07 2.13 4.68
C MET A 78 23.35 2.27 3.87
N GLU A 79 24.49 2.54 4.53
CA GLU A 79 25.80 2.60 3.89
C GLU A 79 26.25 1.24 3.36
N ALA A 80 25.99 0.17 4.13
CA ALA A 80 26.32 -1.21 3.73
C ALA A 80 25.46 -1.75 2.58
N CYS A 81 24.24 -1.24 2.41
CA CYS A 81 23.26 -1.71 1.42
C CYS A 81 22.76 -0.57 0.52
N PRO A 82 23.59 -0.03 -0.40
CA PRO A 82 23.18 1.06 -1.28
C PRO A 82 21.92 0.72 -2.10
N GLY A 83 21.04 1.69 -2.28
CA GLY A 83 19.80 1.51 -3.05
C GLY A 83 18.70 0.69 -2.35
N THR A 84 18.89 0.36 -1.06
CA THR A 84 17.95 -0.43 -0.25
C THR A 84 17.25 0.47 0.75
N LEU A 85 15.94 0.33 0.89
CA LEU A 85 15.16 0.98 1.97
C LEU A 85 15.46 0.24 3.28
N VAL A 86 16.00 0.95 4.27
CA VAL A 86 16.29 0.37 5.59
C VAL A 86 15.16 0.69 6.56
N LEU A 87 14.66 -0.31 7.28
CA LEU A 87 13.54 -0.18 8.21
C LEU A 87 13.99 -0.57 9.62
N GLY A 88 13.97 0.37 10.56
CA GLY A 88 14.17 0.08 11.98
C GLY A 88 12.88 -0.51 12.55
N CYS A 89 12.78 -1.84 12.65
CA CYS A 89 11.58 -2.53 13.09
C CYS A 89 11.63 -2.88 14.57
N ARG A 90 10.59 -2.52 15.30
CA ARG A 90 10.39 -2.89 16.71
C ARG A 90 9.95 -4.36 16.81
N ASP A 91 10.34 -5.00 17.91
CA ASP A 91 9.74 -6.27 18.30
C ASP A 91 8.62 -6.02 19.32
N PHE A 92 7.39 -6.37 18.95
CA PHE A 92 6.21 -6.19 19.81
C PHE A 92 6.09 -7.35 20.81
N GLY A 93 7.14 -7.50 21.65
CA GLY A 93 7.22 -8.51 22.70
C GLY A 93 6.42 -8.18 23.97
N PRO A 94 6.67 -8.96 25.07
CA PRO A 94 6.08 -8.69 26.38
C PRO A 94 6.39 -7.25 26.83
N GLY A 95 5.36 -6.52 27.32
CA GLY A 95 5.51 -5.12 27.74
C GLY A 95 5.04 -4.09 26.71
N THR A 96 4.73 -4.51 25.49
CA THR A 96 4.13 -3.60 24.49
C THR A 96 2.69 -3.28 24.87
N PRO A 97 2.28 -1.98 24.87
CA PRO A 97 0.88 -1.62 25.07
C PRO A 97 -0.03 -2.35 24.07
N ALA A 98 -1.07 -3.04 24.57
CA ALA A 98 -1.93 -3.90 23.77
C ALA A 98 -2.55 -3.17 22.56
N ARG A 99 -2.87 -1.88 22.72
CA ARG A 99 -3.41 -1.02 21.65
C ARG A 99 -2.42 -0.86 20.49
N SER A 100 -1.14 -0.59 20.79
CA SER A 100 -0.08 -0.44 19.78
C SER A 100 0.18 -1.76 19.08
N ALA A 101 0.28 -2.87 19.83
CA ALA A 101 0.48 -4.20 19.27
C ALA A 101 -0.68 -4.62 18.36
N THR A 102 -1.93 -4.40 18.78
CA THR A 102 -3.12 -4.77 17.99
C THR A 102 -3.23 -3.90 16.72
N GLY A 103 -3.05 -2.59 16.84
CA GLY A 103 -3.07 -1.68 15.69
C GLY A 103 -2.04 -2.08 14.63
N ASN A 104 -0.81 -2.35 15.05
CA ASN A 104 0.24 -2.79 14.14
C ASN A 104 -0.06 -4.17 13.53
N ARG A 105 -0.58 -5.15 14.32
CA ARG A 105 -0.96 -6.48 13.79
C ARG A 105 -2.01 -6.37 12.69
N VAL A 106 -3.05 -5.56 12.89
CA VAL A 106 -4.11 -5.34 11.88
C VAL A 106 -3.53 -4.71 10.62
N THR A 107 -2.71 -3.67 10.77
CA THR A 107 -2.09 -2.99 9.63
C THR A 107 -1.11 -3.92 8.89
N SER A 108 -0.27 -4.67 9.61
CA SER A 108 0.66 -5.63 9.02
C SER A 108 -0.06 -6.77 8.30
N ALA A 109 -1.15 -7.30 8.89
CA ALA A 109 -1.98 -8.30 8.22
C ALA A 109 -2.62 -7.74 6.93
N ALA A 110 -3.14 -6.52 6.97
CA ALA A 110 -3.68 -5.86 5.79
C ALA A 110 -2.60 -5.62 4.72
N MET A 111 -1.40 -5.17 5.11
CA MET A 111 -0.26 -4.98 4.19
C MET A 111 0.19 -6.30 3.57
N ARG A 112 0.20 -7.40 4.32
CA ARG A 112 0.48 -8.73 3.80
C ARG A 112 -0.58 -9.18 2.80
N VAL A 113 -1.86 -9.11 3.18
CA VAL A 113 -2.98 -9.58 2.36
C VAL A 113 -3.22 -8.71 1.13
N LEU A 114 -3.15 -7.38 1.24
CA LEU A 114 -3.51 -6.46 0.16
C LEU A 114 -2.33 -6.07 -0.74
N TYR A 115 -1.09 -6.14 -0.25
CA TYR A 115 0.09 -5.64 -0.97
C TYR A 115 1.25 -6.63 -1.03
N ASN A 116 1.08 -7.82 -0.45
CA ASN A 116 2.14 -8.83 -0.35
C ASN A 116 3.43 -8.26 0.28
N ILE A 117 3.26 -7.45 1.33
CA ILE A 117 4.34 -6.87 2.12
C ILE A 117 4.32 -7.53 3.50
N ASP A 118 5.28 -8.42 3.76
CA ASP A 118 5.39 -9.15 5.02
C ASP A 118 6.36 -8.44 5.96
N LEU A 119 5.85 -7.50 6.73
CA LEU A 119 6.58 -6.75 7.75
C LEU A 119 5.86 -6.83 9.09
N LYS A 120 6.64 -7.06 10.17
CA LYS A 120 6.11 -7.06 11.54
C LYS A 120 5.78 -5.65 12.04
N ASP A 121 6.55 -4.65 11.63
CA ASP A 121 6.36 -3.24 11.97
C ASP A 121 6.26 -2.40 10.70
N THR A 122 5.04 -2.10 10.29
CA THR A 122 4.76 -1.29 9.09
C THR A 122 4.67 0.21 9.37
N GLN A 123 4.64 0.58 10.65
CA GLN A 123 4.44 1.96 11.11
C GLN A 123 5.69 2.57 11.77
N THR A 124 6.85 1.94 11.60
CA THR A 124 8.11 2.51 12.11
C THR A 124 8.43 3.85 11.48
N GLY A 125 8.81 4.83 12.28
CA GLY A 125 9.30 6.15 11.82
C GLY A 125 10.80 6.17 11.56
N LEU A 126 11.54 5.17 12.04
CA LEU A 126 12.99 5.08 11.82
C LEU A 126 13.28 4.37 10.50
N ARG A 127 13.64 5.14 9.47
CA ARG A 127 13.85 4.63 8.10
C ARG A 127 15.10 5.23 7.48
N GLY A 128 15.89 4.40 6.83
CA GLY A 128 16.96 4.82 5.92
C GLY A 128 16.43 4.84 4.48
N ILE A 129 16.30 6.00 3.90
CA ILE A 129 15.79 6.22 2.54
C ILE A 129 16.99 6.42 1.62
N PRO A 130 17.25 5.51 0.66
CA PRO A 130 18.43 5.58 -0.19
C PRO A 130 18.34 6.76 -1.14
N ASN A 131 19.53 7.25 -1.53
CA ASN A 131 19.65 8.27 -2.57
C ASN A 131 18.96 7.81 -3.87
N GLY A 132 18.35 8.73 -4.59
CA GLY A 132 17.54 8.43 -5.79
C GLY A 132 16.07 8.04 -5.51
N MET A 133 15.70 7.71 -4.27
CA MET A 133 14.29 7.46 -3.92
C MET A 133 13.55 8.73 -3.46
N HIS A 134 14.27 9.73 -2.93
CA HIS A 134 13.70 10.93 -2.32
C HIS A 134 12.77 11.73 -3.25
N GLY A 135 13.18 11.92 -4.52
CA GLY A 135 12.39 12.65 -5.51
C GLY A 135 11.03 12.00 -5.80
N ASP A 136 11.04 10.69 -6.00
CA ASP A 136 9.81 9.93 -6.24
C ASP A 136 8.88 9.93 -5.02
N LEU A 137 9.43 9.94 -3.82
CA LEU A 137 8.64 9.99 -2.59
C LEU A 137 7.88 11.30 -2.41
N LEU A 138 8.27 12.39 -3.05
CA LEU A 138 7.51 13.63 -3.04
C LEU A 138 6.14 13.48 -3.72
N GLU A 139 6.03 12.59 -4.70
CA GLU A 139 4.81 12.30 -5.45
C GLU A 139 3.92 11.26 -4.75
N VAL A 140 4.43 10.57 -3.74
CA VAL A 140 3.65 9.59 -2.97
C VAL A 140 2.54 10.31 -2.20
N ARG A 141 1.31 9.78 -2.30
CA ARG A 141 0.12 10.32 -1.65
C ARG A 141 0.19 10.20 -0.13
N GLY A 142 -0.54 11.09 0.55
CA GLY A 142 -0.62 11.15 2.01
C GLY A 142 0.21 12.28 2.60
N GLU A 143 -0.31 12.89 3.65
CA GLU A 143 0.35 13.98 4.37
C GLU A 143 0.44 13.70 5.88
N ARG A 144 -0.18 12.60 6.34
CA ARG A 144 -0.16 12.17 7.73
C ARG A 144 0.47 10.79 7.88
N TYR A 145 -0.01 9.97 8.79
CA TYR A 145 0.54 8.63 9.09
C TYR A 145 0.39 7.63 7.93
N GLU A 146 -0.60 7.80 7.06
CA GLU A 146 -0.76 6.98 5.85
C GLU A 146 0.41 7.11 4.86
N TYR A 147 1.17 8.20 4.91
CA TYR A 147 2.32 8.42 4.04
C TYR A 147 3.40 7.34 4.21
N GLU A 148 3.66 6.93 5.44
CA GLU A 148 4.66 5.90 5.74
C GLU A 148 4.28 4.53 5.19
N LEU A 149 3.00 4.20 5.18
CA LEU A 149 2.49 2.98 4.54
C LEU A 149 2.58 3.07 3.01
N ASN A 150 2.24 4.24 2.46
CA ASN A 150 2.32 4.48 1.02
C ASN A 150 3.76 4.43 0.51
N MET A 151 4.74 4.83 1.32
CA MET A 151 6.16 4.65 1.03
C MET A 151 6.54 3.17 0.88
N LEU A 152 6.05 2.30 1.75
CA LEU A 152 6.28 0.85 1.65
C LEU A 152 5.61 0.26 0.41
N ILE A 153 4.38 0.67 0.12
CA ILE A 153 3.66 0.26 -1.09
C ILE A 153 4.43 0.72 -2.34
N TYR A 154 4.90 1.96 -2.35
CA TYR A 154 5.71 2.51 -3.43
C TYR A 154 7.01 1.70 -3.64
N ALA A 155 7.75 1.43 -2.56
CA ALA A 155 8.97 0.62 -2.62
C ALA A 155 8.70 -0.77 -3.22
N LYS A 156 7.61 -1.42 -2.80
CA LYS A 156 7.18 -2.70 -3.37
C LYS A 156 6.88 -2.62 -4.86
N GLN A 157 6.16 -1.59 -5.31
CA GLN A 157 5.78 -1.38 -6.71
C GLN A 157 7.00 -1.18 -7.63
N ARG A 158 8.00 -0.46 -7.12
CA ARG A 158 9.25 -0.21 -7.82
C ARG A 158 10.28 -1.33 -7.66
N SER A 159 9.91 -2.41 -6.93
CA SER A 159 10.83 -3.51 -6.61
C SER A 159 12.09 -3.04 -5.91
N ILE A 160 11.99 -1.97 -5.11
CA ILE A 160 13.08 -1.49 -4.26
C ILE A 160 13.25 -2.49 -3.12
N PRO A 161 14.43 -3.07 -2.94
CA PRO A 161 14.68 -3.98 -1.84
C PRO A 161 14.60 -3.25 -0.50
N TYR A 162 14.24 -3.97 0.56
CA TYR A 162 14.31 -3.43 1.91
C TYR A 162 15.07 -4.36 2.85
N THR A 163 15.73 -3.76 3.83
CA THR A 163 16.45 -4.45 4.90
C THR A 163 15.87 -4.05 6.24
N ILE A 164 15.74 -5.02 7.15
CA ILE A 164 15.21 -4.81 8.50
C ILE A 164 16.37 -4.73 9.50
N VAL A 165 16.41 -3.64 10.27
CA VAL A 165 17.27 -3.48 11.44
C VAL A 165 16.39 -3.61 12.67
N PRO A 166 16.55 -4.65 13.51
CA PRO A 166 15.83 -4.75 14.77
C PRO A 166 16.21 -3.59 15.69
N ILE A 167 15.24 -2.88 16.23
CA ILE A 167 15.45 -1.74 17.13
C ILE A 167 14.79 -1.97 18.48
N GLU A 168 15.27 -1.26 19.49
CA GLU A 168 14.69 -1.30 20.83
C GLU A 168 13.28 -0.71 20.81
N THR A 169 12.38 -1.31 21.57
CA THR A 169 11.01 -0.81 21.72
C THR A 169 10.94 0.00 23.01
N VAL A 170 11.00 1.32 22.88
CA VAL A 170 10.96 2.25 24.01
C VAL A 170 9.57 2.87 24.09
N TYR A 171 8.91 2.75 25.24
CA TYR A 171 7.64 3.41 25.51
C TYR A 171 7.77 4.30 26.76
N PHE A 172 7.39 5.55 26.63
CA PHE A 172 7.26 6.49 27.75
C PHE A 172 5.79 6.62 28.15
N ASN A 173 5.50 6.53 29.45
CA ASN A 173 4.15 6.78 30.03
C ASN A 173 3.00 6.11 29.25
N ASN A 174 3.09 4.80 28.98
CA ASN A 174 2.06 4.08 28.20
C ASN A 174 1.71 4.72 26.83
N ASN A 175 2.63 5.46 26.25
CA ASN A 175 2.46 6.13 24.94
C ASN A 175 1.47 7.31 24.97
N GLU A 176 1.30 7.98 26.11
CA GLU A 176 0.40 9.15 26.26
C GLU A 176 0.86 10.36 25.41
N GLY A 177 2.15 10.44 25.03
CA GLY A 177 2.69 11.49 24.15
C GLY A 177 2.40 11.29 22.66
N SER A 178 1.72 10.23 22.26
CA SER A 178 1.42 9.97 20.86
C SER A 178 0.33 10.91 20.33
N HIS A 179 0.67 11.73 19.35
CA HIS A 179 -0.29 12.59 18.62
C HIS A 179 -1.18 11.83 17.63
N TYR A 180 -1.13 10.49 17.63
CA TYR A 180 -1.94 9.63 16.80
C TYR A 180 -3.42 9.69 17.21
N ARG A 181 -4.25 10.29 16.36
CA ARG A 181 -5.71 10.32 16.54
C ARG A 181 -6.30 8.99 16.14
N THR A 182 -6.46 8.08 17.11
CA THR A 182 -6.76 6.66 16.92
C THR A 182 -7.88 6.39 15.92
N VAL A 183 -9.01 7.05 16.02
CA VAL A 183 -10.15 6.79 15.13
C VAL A 183 -9.92 7.39 13.74
N ALA A 184 -9.53 8.68 13.69
CA ALA A 184 -9.38 9.38 12.41
C ALA A 184 -8.20 8.85 11.58
N ASP A 185 -7.05 8.60 12.21
CA ASP A 185 -5.86 8.12 11.51
C ASP A 185 -5.98 6.63 11.15
N SER A 186 -6.58 5.82 12.02
CA SER A 186 -6.91 4.42 11.67
C SER A 186 -7.91 4.35 10.52
N ALA A 187 -8.94 5.20 10.50
CA ALA A 187 -9.88 5.25 9.40
C ALA A 187 -9.21 5.65 8.07
N ARG A 188 -8.28 6.61 8.09
CA ARG A 188 -7.47 6.97 6.90
C ARG A 188 -6.60 5.82 6.42
N ILE A 189 -5.94 5.13 7.34
CA ILE A 189 -5.11 3.96 7.05
C ILE A 189 -5.97 2.86 6.42
N ILE A 190 -7.12 2.52 7.02
CA ILE A 190 -8.04 1.51 6.50
C ILE A 190 -8.59 1.92 5.13
N HIS A 191 -9.00 3.17 4.97
CA HIS A 191 -9.45 3.70 3.68
C HIS A 191 -8.35 3.61 2.62
N GLN A 192 -7.14 4.00 2.96
CA GLN A 192 -5.99 3.92 2.04
C GLN A 192 -5.67 2.47 1.65
N LEU A 193 -5.61 1.57 2.63
CA LEU A 193 -5.35 0.15 2.38
C LEU A 193 -6.46 -0.50 1.55
N GLY A 194 -7.73 -0.12 1.80
CA GLY A 194 -8.89 -0.64 1.08
C GLY A 194 -9.10 -0.03 -0.30
N SER A 195 -8.51 1.13 -0.60
CA SER A 195 -8.79 1.87 -1.85
C SER A 195 -8.46 1.06 -3.11
N GLY A 196 -7.36 0.31 -3.11
CA GLY A 196 -6.98 -0.57 -4.21
C GLY A 196 -7.98 -1.72 -4.41
N LEU A 197 -8.45 -2.33 -3.32
CA LEU A 197 -9.46 -3.39 -3.38
C LEU A 197 -10.81 -2.85 -3.88
N VAL A 198 -11.22 -1.66 -3.41
CA VAL A 198 -12.44 -0.99 -3.88
C VAL A 198 -12.36 -0.69 -5.37
N GLN A 199 -11.25 -0.12 -5.84
CA GLN A 199 -11.05 0.15 -7.28
C GLN A 199 -11.09 -1.15 -8.10
N TYR A 200 -10.48 -2.22 -7.60
CA TYR A 200 -10.55 -3.54 -8.24
C TYR A 200 -11.99 -4.07 -8.30
N ALA A 201 -12.73 -4.01 -7.20
CA ALA A 201 -14.14 -4.40 -7.16
C ALA A 201 -15.02 -3.57 -8.10
N MET A 202 -14.78 -2.24 -8.18
CA MET A 202 -15.47 -1.36 -9.10
C MET A 202 -15.16 -1.71 -10.56
N SER A 203 -13.92 -2.04 -10.90
CA SER A 203 -13.55 -2.46 -12.26
C SER A 203 -14.21 -3.79 -12.64
N ALA A 204 -14.31 -4.72 -11.70
CA ALA A 204 -15.01 -5.98 -11.90
C ALA A 204 -16.53 -5.75 -12.11
N GLY A 205 -17.16 -4.91 -11.29
CA GLY A 205 -18.56 -4.53 -11.44
C GLY A 205 -18.85 -3.84 -12.77
N LEU A 206 -18.01 -2.90 -13.18
CA LEU A 206 -18.12 -2.25 -14.49
C LEU A 206 -18.00 -3.27 -15.63
N SER A 207 -17.08 -4.23 -15.51
CA SER A 207 -16.92 -5.28 -16.51
C SER A 207 -18.18 -6.14 -16.67
N VAL A 208 -18.85 -6.47 -15.57
CA VAL A 208 -20.13 -7.21 -15.60
C VAL A 208 -21.22 -6.38 -16.31
N VAL A 209 -21.33 -5.09 -15.99
CA VAL A 209 -22.29 -4.19 -16.64
C VAL A 209 -22.05 -4.13 -18.15
N VAL A 210 -20.78 -3.99 -18.57
CA VAL A 210 -20.41 -3.97 -20.00
C VAL A 210 -20.72 -5.31 -20.66
N ASP A 211 -20.43 -6.43 -20.01
CA ASP A 211 -20.69 -7.78 -20.51
C ASP A 211 -22.19 -7.95 -20.82
N VAL A 212 -23.05 -7.67 -19.84
CA VAL A 212 -24.50 -7.80 -19.99
C VAL A 212 -25.05 -6.83 -21.02
N PHE A 213 -24.61 -5.58 -21.02
CA PHE A 213 -25.06 -4.57 -21.97
C PHE A 213 -24.73 -4.97 -23.42
N VAL A 214 -23.47 -5.31 -23.69
CA VAL A 214 -23.01 -5.71 -25.02
C VAL A 214 -23.73 -6.99 -25.47
N TYR A 215 -23.86 -7.98 -24.59
CA TYR A 215 -24.60 -9.21 -24.86
C TYR A 215 -26.05 -8.91 -25.29
N CYS A 216 -26.78 -8.07 -24.54
CA CYS A 216 -28.13 -7.72 -24.82
C CYS A 216 -28.25 -7.00 -26.17
N VAL A 217 -27.35 -6.07 -26.48
CA VAL A 217 -27.34 -5.33 -27.78
C VAL A 217 -27.10 -6.30 -28.91
N LEU A 218 -26.15 -7.22 -28.79
CA LEU A 218 -25.86 -8.19 -29.84
C LEU A 218 -27.01 -9.16 -30.08
N VAL A 219 -27.60 -9.72 -29.02
CA VAL A 219 -28.68 -10.70 -29.11
C VAL A 219 -29.98 -10.08 -29.63
N LYS A 220 -30.30 -8.86 -29.16
CA LYS A 220 -31.62 -8.24 -29.46
C LYS A 220 -31.64 -7.39 -30.75
N TRP A 221 -30.50 -6.93 -31.23
CA TRP A 221 -30.48 -5.95 -32.34
C TRP A 221 -29.51 -6.34 -33.47
N LEU A 222 -28.27 -6.69 -33.17
CA LEU A 222 -27.22 -6.83 -34.17
C LEU A 222 -27.16 -8.23 -34.84
N LEU A 223 -27.42 -9.29 -34.10
CA LEU A 223 -27.27 -10.66 -34.57
C LEU A 223 -28.61 -11.38 -34.83
N LEU A 224 -29.71 -10.61 -35.03
CA LEU A 224 -31.06 -11.15 -35.24
C LEU A 224 -31.16 -12.06 -36.49
N GLY A 225 -30.32 -11.84 -37.49
CA GLY A 225 -30.29 -12.67 -38.71
C GLY A 225 -29.68 -14.06 -38.54
N LEU A 226 -29.06 -14.36 -37.37
CA LEU A 226 -28.49 -15.65 -37.10
C LEU A 226 -29.48 -16.57 -36.38
N PRO A 227 -29.39 -17.92 -36.61
CA PRO A 227 -30.09 -18.91 -35.78
C PRO A 227 -29.75 -18.74 -34.29
N LEU A 228 -30.68 -19.19 -33.42
CA LEU A 228 -30.58 -18.91 -31.98
C LEU A 228 -29.23 -19.35 -31.36
N ALA A 229 -28.76 -20.58 -31.62
CA ALA A 229 -27.55 -21.09 -31.00
C ALA A 229 -26.28 -20.30 -31.40
N PRO A 230 -25.95 -20.08 -32.69
CA PRO A 230 -24.78 -19.28 -33.04
C PRO A 230 -24.93 -17.81 -32.61
N ARG A 231 -26.16 -17.26 -32.61
CA ARG A 231 -26.41 -15.90 -32.10
C ARG A 231 -25.99 -15.73 -30.65
N LEU A 232 -26.44 -16.64 -29.80
CA LEU A 232 -26.08 -16.62 -28.36
C LEU A 232 -24.57 -16.84 -28.15
N PHE A 233 -23.98 -17.77 -28.92
CA PHE A 233 -22.56 -18.06 -28.83
C PHE A 233 -21.68 -16.85 -29.20
N PHE A 234 -21.90 -16.26 -30.37
CA PHE A 234 -21.13 -15.10 -30.81
C PHE A 234 -21.35 -13.88 -29.91
N ALA A 235 -22.60 -13.65 -29.47
CA ALA A 235 -22.88 -12.58 -28.52
C ALA A 235 -22.12 -12.77 -27.21
N ALA A 236 -22.09 -13.98 -26.65
CA ALA A 236 -21.36 -14.27 -25.42
C ALA A 236 -19.85 -14.09 -25.59
N VAL A 237 -19.27 -14.60 -26.69
CA VAL A 237 -17.82 -14.47 -26.94
C VAL A 237 -17.42 -13.00 -27.10
N ILE A 238 -18.16 -12.24 -27.90
CA ILE A 238 -17.85 -10.81 -28.15
C ILE A 238 -18.02 -9.99 -26.86
N ALA A 239 -19.14 -10.17 -26.15
CA ALA A 239 -19.40 -9.46 -24.90
C ALA A 239 -18.31 -9.74 -23.87
N ARG A 240 -17.95 -11.03 -23.68
CA ARG A 240 -16.91 -11.44 -22.74
C ARG A 240 -15.53 -10.91 -23.13
N THR A 241 -15.22 -10.85 -24.41
CA THR A 241 -13.95 -10.29 -24.88
C THR A 241 -13.88 -8.79 -24.60
N LEU A 242 -14.92 -8.03 -24.95
CA LEU A 242 -14.96 -6.60 -24.71
C LEU A 242 -14.94 -6.26 -23.21
N SER A 243 -15.73 -6.96 -22.40
CA SER A 243 -15.74 -6.77 -20.95
C SER A 243 -14.39 -7.09 -20.30
N SER A 244 -13.67 -8.11 -20.81
CA SER A 244 -12.33 -8.44 -20.33
C SER A 244 -11.30 -7.35 -20.65
N VAL A 245 -11.40 -6.72 -21.82
CA VAL A 245 -10.54 -5.57 -22.19
C VAL A 245 -10.81 -4.38 -21.29
N VAL A 246 -12.09 -4.08 -20.99
CA VAL A 246 -12.47 -3.02 -20.06
C VAL A 246 -11.91 -3.30 -18.66
N ASN A 247 -12.11 -4.51 -18.15
CA ASN A 247 -11.58 -4.93 -16.84
C ASN A 247 -10.05 -4.80 -16.79
N TYR A 248 -9.34 -5.32 -17.79
CA TYR A 248 -7.89 -5.20 -17.89
C TYR A 248 -7.44 -3.73 -17.89
N THR A 249 -8.09 -2.90 -18.70
CA THR A 249 -7.74 -1.47 -18.83
C THR A 249 -7.97 -0.71 -17.53
N CYS A 250 -9.09 -0.98 -16.83
CA CYS A 250 -9.38 -0.39 -15.54
C CYS A 250 -8.38 -0.85 -14.47
N ASN A 251 -8.10 -2.15 -14.40
CA ASN A 251 -7.13 -2.70 -13.45
C ASN A 251 -5.71 -2.20 -13.70
N ARG A 252 -5.35 -1.94 -14.97
CA ARG A 252 -4.06 -1.36 -15.31
C ARG A 252 -3.88 0.08 -14.80
N ARG A 253 -4.96 0.83 -14.57
CA ARG A 253 -4.94 2.17 -13.97
C ARG A 253 -4.78 2.13 -12.45
N LEU A 254 -4.82 0.95 -11.84
CA LEU A 254 -4.48 0.79 -10.43
C LEU A 254 -3.03 1.24 -10.21
N PRO A 255 -2.74 1.96 -9.12
CA PRO A 255 -1.41 2.51 -8.84
C PRO A 255 -0.28 1.47 -8.95
N TYR A 256 -0.59 0.21 -8.62
CA TYR A 256 0.37 -0.91 -8.61
C TYR A 256 0.73 -1.48 -9.99
N VAL A 257 -0.02 -1.15 -11.04
CA VAL A 257 0.12 -1.78 -12.37
C VAL A 257 0.64 -0.81 -13.42
N GLN A 258 0.57 0.50 -13.18
CA GLN A 258 0.82 1.56 -14.17
C GLN A 258 2.16 1.47 -14.91
N ASN A 259 3.22 0.96 -14.27
CA ASN A 259 4.56 0.92 -14.84
C ASN A 259 5.02 -0.45 -15.35
N LYS A 260 4.14 -1.46 -15.36
CA LYS A 260 4.47 -2.80 -15.85
C LYS A 260 4.36 -2.88 -17.38
N LYS A 261 5.27 -3.66 -18.03
CA LYS A 261 5.25 -3.91 -19.49
C LYS A 261 3.91 -4.55 -19.92
N ILE A 262 3.34 -4.11 -21.04
CA ILE A 262 2.00 -4.51 -21.51
C ILE A 262 1.92 -6.02 -21.81
N GLY A 263 2.81 -6.53 -22.66
CA GLY A 263 2.74 -7.91 -23.15
C GLY A 263 2.71 -8.98 -22.03
N PRO A 264 3.70 -9.02 -21.12
CA PRO A 264 3.67 -9.96 -19.99
C PRO A 264 2.47 -9.79 -19.08
N THR A 265 1.95 -8.55 -18.92
CA THR A 265 0.80 -8.27 -18.07
C THR A 265 -0.50 -8.80 -18.68
N VAL A 266 -0.67 -8.69 -19.99
CA VAL A 266 -1.81 -9.27 -20.73
C VAL A 266 -1.80 -10.79 -20.62
N ALA A 267 -0.66 -11.44 -20.89
CA ALA A 267 -0.56 -12.88 -20.80
C ALA A 267 -0.88 -13.40 -19.39
N LYS A 268 -0.32 -12.76 -18.35
CA LYS A 268 -0.64 -13.09 -16.95
C LYS A 268 -2.12 -12.92 -16.63
N TYR A 269 -2.76 -11.86 -17.12
CA TYR A 269 -4.18 -11.60 -16.91
C TYR A 269 -5.05 -12.72 -17.46
N TYR A 270 -4.82 -13.13 -18.72
CA TYR A 270 -5.64 -14.17 -19.34
C TYR A 270 -5.33 -15.56 -18.80
N CYS A 271 -4.08 -15.87 -18.44
CA CYS A 271 -3.75 -17.09 -17.72
C CYS A 271 -4.47 -17.17 -16.36
N LEU A 272 -4.47 -16.05 -15.61
CA LEU A 272 -5.17 -15.97 -14.34
C LEU A 272 -6.69 -16.11 -14.51
N TRP A 273 -7.27 -15.47 -15.52
CA TRP A 273 -8.69 -15.58 -15.85
C TRP A 273 -9.10 -17.04 -16.14
N LEU A 274 -8.30 -17.76 -16.94
CA LEU A 274 -8.54 -19.18 -17.23
C LEU A 274 -8.40 -20.04 -15.96
N ALA A 275 -7.37 -19.81 -15.16
CA ALA A 275 -7.17 -20.51 -13.89
C ALA A 275 -8.34 -20.28 -12.93
N GLN A 276 -8.83 -19.04 -12.81
CA GLN A 276 -10.00 -18.71 -11.99
C GLN A 276 -11.27 -19.44 -12.44
N LEU A 277 -11.50 -19.54 -13.75
CA LEU A 277 -12.64 -20.25 -14.29
C LEU A 277 -12.64 -21.72 -13.83
N MET A 278 -11.48 -22.37 -13.93
CA MET A 278 -11.32 -23.76 -13.51
C MET A 278 -11.43 -23.94 -12.00
N LEU A 279 -10.78 -23.07 -11.23
CA LEU A 279 -10.82 -23.11 -9.76
C LEU A 279 -12.21 -22.81 -9.21
N SER A 280 -12.96 -21.90 -9.84
CA SER A 280 -14.35 -21.62 -9.46
C SER A 280 -15.22 -22.88 -9.65
N PHE A 281 -15.11 -23.52 -10.81
CA PHE A 281 -15.86 -24.76 -11.06
C PHE A 281 -15.53 -25.86 -10.04
N VAL A 282 -14.24 -26.17 -9.84
CA VAL A 282 -13.79 -27.20 -8.90
C VAL A 282 -14.18 -26.84 -7.46
N GLY A 283 -14.01 -25.58 -7.06
CA GLY A 283 -14.33 -25.12 -5.71
C GLY A 283 -15.82 -25.19 -5.40
N VAL A 284 -16.68 -24.78 -6.31
CA VAL A 284 -18.14 -24.89 -6.16
C VAL A 284 -18.56 -26.35 -6.11
N TRP A 285 -18.05 -27.19 -7.02
CA TRP A 285 -18.34 -28.63 -7.02
C TRP A 285 -17.95 -29.30 -5.71
N ALA A 286 -16.74 -28.99 -5.19
CA ALA A 286 -16.27 -29.52 -3.91
C ALA A 286 -17.11 -29.03 -2.72
N ALA A 287 -17.52 -27.77 -2.71
CA ALA A 287 -18.37 -27.22 -1.66
C ALA A 287 -19.77 -27.84 -1.65
N CYS A 288 -20.38 -28.04 -2.83
CA CYS A 288 -21.69 -28.69 -2.95
C CYS A 288 -21.64 -30.16 -2.59
N THR A 289 -20.63 -30.90 -3.07
CA THR A 289 -20.55 -32.36 -2.85
C THR A 289 -19.95 -32.74 -1.49
N GLY A 290 -18.95 -32.01 -1.00
CA GLY A 290 -18.23 -32.32 0.24
C GLY A 290 -18.84 -31.69 1.49
N LEU A 291 -19.32 -30.44 1.37
CA LEU A 291 -19.89 -29.66 2.48
C LEU A 291 -21.40 -29.56 2.43
N HIS A 292 -22.05 -30.17 1.43
CA HIS A 292 -23.49 -30.08 1.19
C HIS A 292 -24.06 -28.65 1.20
N MET A 293 -23.26 -27.70 0.71
CA MET A 293 -23.67 -26.30 0.62
C MET A 293 -24.66 -26.09 -0.53
N ASP A 294 -25.52 -25.11 -0.35
CA ASP A 294 -26.32 -24.55 -1.44
C ASP A 294 -25.42 -24.06 -2.58
N ASP A 295 -25.77 -24.33 -3.81
CA ASP A 295 -24.96 -24.04 -5.00
C ASP A 295 -24.69 -22.53 -5.17
N MET A 296 -25.69 -21.69 -4.86
CA MET A 296 -25.58 -20.25 -4.93
C MET A 296 -24.66 -19.69 -3.84
N LEU A 297 -24.79 -20.19 -2.62
CA LEU A 297 -23.93 -19.80 -1.49
C LEU A 297 -22.49 -20.27 -1.72
N ALA A 298 -22.29 -21.51 -2.18
CA ALA A 298 -21.00 -22.06 -2.55
C ALA A 298 -20.31 -21.21 -3.63
N LYS A 299 -21.06 -20.86 -4.68
CA LYS A 299 -20.57 -20.00 -5.76
C LYS A 299 -20.13 -18.63 -5.25
N LEU A 300 -20.92 -17.99 -4.41
CA LEU A 300 -20.64 -16.65 -3.86
C LEU A 300 -19.39 -16.66 -3.00
N LEU A 301 -19.22 -17.66 -2.13
CA LEU A 301 -18.06 -17.78 -1.25
C LEU A 301 -16.78 -18.10 -2.02
N VAL A 302 -16.85 -19.07 -2.95
CA VAL A 302 -15.69 -19.47 -3.77
C VAL A 302 -15.24 -18.29 -4.64
N ASP A 303 -16.15 -17.59 -5.31
CA ASP A 303 -15.80 -16.46 -6.16
C ASP A 303 -15.27 -15.28 -5.35
N ALA A 304 -15.77 -15.04 -4.12
CA ALA A 304 -15.22 -14.01 -3.23
C ALA A 304 -13.77 -14.33 -2.83
N LEU A 305 -13.47 -15.58 -2.48
CA LEU A 305 -12.11 -16.04 -2.17
C LEU A 305 -11.18 -15.91 -3.38
N LEU A 306 -11.66 -16.33 -4.56
CA LEU A 306 -10.90 -16.23 -5.81
C LEU A 306 -10.66 -14.77 -6.23
N ALA A 307 -11.60 -13.86 -5.94
CA ALA A 307 -11.41 -12.42 -6.20
C ALA A 307 -10.26 -11.85 -5.37
N VAL A 308 -10.17 -12.20 -4.08
CA VAL A 308 -9.06 -11.78 -3.22
C VAL A 308 -7.74 -12.38 -3.72
N ALA A 309 -7.71 -13.67 -4.04
CA ALA A 309 -6.52 -14.32 -4.57
C ALA A 309 -6.07 -13.72 -5.91
N SER A 310 -7.02 -13.41 -6.79
CA SER A 310 -6.77 -12.77 -8.09
C SER A 310 -6.19 -11.36 -7.92
N TYR A 311 -6.71 -10.60 -6.97
CA TYR A 311 -6.16 -9.30 -6.64
C TYR A 311 -4.68 -9.39 -6.23
N GLN A 312 -4.32 -10.38 -5.39
CA GLN A 312 -2.94 -10.64 -4.99
C GLN A 312 -2.00 -10.97 -6.16
N VAL A 313 -2.47 -11.80 -7.09
CA VAL A 313 -1.66 -12.21 -8.25
C VAL A 313 -1.47 -11.05 -9.24
N GLN A 314 -2.39 -10.09 -9.28
CA GLN A 314 -2.32 -8.91 -10.16
C GLN A 314 -1.44 -7.77 -9.58
N LEU A 315 -1.22 -7.76 -8.26
CA LEU A 315 -0.26 -6.87 -7.60
C LEU A 315 1.19 -7.23 -7.98
#